data_9e0a7fc15f40ad7b085b26e8cb8b86f2
#
_entry.id   9e0a7fc15f40ad7b085b26e8cb8b86f2
#
_cell.length_a   1.000
_cell.length_b   1.000
_cell.length_c   1.000
_cell.angle_alpha   90.00
_cell.angle_beta   90.00
_cell.angle_gamma   90.00
#
_symmetry.space_group_name_H-M   'P 1'
#
loop_
_entity.id
_entity.type
_entity.pdbx_description
1 polymer ?
#
loop_
_entity_poly.entity_id
_entity_poly.type
_entity_poly.pdbx_seq_one_letter_code
_entity_poly.pdbx_strand_id
1 'polypeptide(L)'
;MRVTAYIRQKDTSKNDLDSRASVYFRVRDKGLDVKCASELQINPNHWSQERQGYKSRVNLVDDDTRNLFDSQVKEITGIITREYYIGANSDWLRRLIFAYHHPNAYCMGSGMAVSKSFVIWAERYLQNKHFGKHQECNTRCLIDKVTRFEDEHKHPMNIDSMTADDLRVFADFLSSDYDISMNTIVTNMTLMRT
;
A
#
# COMPACT_ATOMS: atom_id res chain seq x y z
N MET A 1 -1.13 21.98 13.82
CA MET A 1 -1.61 21.26 12.62
C MET A 1 -3.10 20.95 12.76
N ARG A 2 -3.86 20.97 11.64
CA ARG A 2 -5.28 20.58 11.56
C ARG A 2 -5.49 19.65 10.38
N VAL A 3 -6.06 18.47 10.62
CA VAL A 3 -6.49 17.52 9.59
C VAL A 3 -8.00 17.62 9.46
N THR A 4 -8.51 17.61 8.23
CA THR A 4 -9.95 17.70 7.95
C THR A 4 -10.31 16.78 6.79
N ALA A 5 -11.27 15.88 7.00
CA ALA A 5 -11.89 15.13 5.92
C ALA A 5 -13.06 15.92 5.32
N TYR A 6 -13.21 15.87 4.00
CA TYR A 6 -14.30 16.55 3.29
C TYR A 6 -14.57 15.89 1.94
N ILE A 7 -15.75 16.15 1.40
CA ILE A 7 -16.07 15.79 0.01
C ILE A 7 -16.15 17.05 -0.85
N ARG A 8 -15.80 16.90 -2.14
CA ARG A 8 -16.13 17.96 -3.11
C ARG A 8 -17.61 17.80 -3.47
N GLN A 9 -18.43 18.79 -3.11
CA GLN A 9 -19.79 18.84 -3.58
C GLN A 9 -19.78 18.99 -5.10
N LYS A 10 -20.34 18.01 -5.81
CA LYS A 10 -20.92 18.23 -7.13
C LYS A 10 -22.37 18.59 -6.90
N ASP A 11 -22.93 19.48 -7.73
CA ASP A 11 -24.36 19.75 -7.78
C ASP A 11 -25.08 18.45 -8.21
N THR A 12 -25.38 17.63 -7.23
CA THR A 12 -26.18 16.41 -7.42
C THR A 12 -27.60 16.74 -7.08
N SER A 13 -28.55 16.33 -7.93
CA SER A 13 -29.97 16.39 -7.59
C SER A 13 -30.16 15.67 -6.24
N LYS A 14 -31.01 16.22 -5.36
CA LYS A 14 -31.22 15.71 -4.00
C LYS A 14 -31.66 14.24 -3.94
N ASN A 15 -32.06 13.65 -5.07
CA ASN A 15 -32.60 12.30 -5.20
C ASN A 15 -31.64 11.31 -5.92
N ASP A 16 -30.42 11.69 -6.21
CA ASP A 16 -29.46 10.78 -6.84
C ASP A 16 -28.87 9.82 -5.80
N LEU A 17 -29.47 8.63 -5.68
CA LEU A 17 -29.06 7.58 -4.75
C LEU A 17 -27.75 6.91 -5.16
N ASP A 18 -27.39 6.97 -6.43
CA ASP A 18 -26.20 6.31 -6.98
C ASP A 18 -24.98 7.22 -7.04
N SER A 19 -25.16 8.50 -6.69
CA SER A 19 -24.04 9.44 -6.67
C SER A 19 -22.97 9.05 -5.68
N ARG A 20 -21.71 9.03 -6.14
CA ARG A 20 -20.52 8.73 -5.32
C ARG A 20 -19.53 9.88 -5.39
N ALA A 21 -19.06 10.32 -4.24
CA ALA A 21 -18.02 11.31 -4.10
C ALA A 21 -16.85 10.75 -3.29
N SER A 22 -15.62 10.97 -3.75
CA SER A 22 -14.44 10.60 -2.99
C SER A 22 -14.24 11.50 -1.78
N VAL A 23 -13.79 10.92 -0.68
CA VAL A 23 -13.39 11.66 0.51
C VAL A 23 -11.98 12.20 0.32
N TYR A 24 -11.79 13.48 0.59
CA TYR A 24 -10.50 14.17 0.58
C TYR A 24 -10.04 14.44 1.99
N PHE A 25 -8.75 14.25 2.22
CA PHE A 25 -8.09 14.69 3.44
C PHE A 25 -7.27 15.96 3.16
N ARG A 26 -7.40 16.95 4.03
CA ARG A 26 -6.66 18.23 3.96
C ARG A 26 -5.89 18.43 5.25
N VAL A 27 -4.61 18.72 5.12
CA VAL A 27 -3.72 19.03 6.23
C VAL A 27 -3.32 20.50 6.13
N ARG A 28 -3.58 21.23 7.21
CA ARG A 28 -3.18 22.65 7.35
C ARG A 28 -2.30 22.83 8.57
N ASP A 29 -1.17 23.48 8.37
CA ASP A 29 -0.29 23.96 9.41
C ASP A 29 0.40 25.23 8.92
N LYS A 30 1.19 25.90 9.77
CA LYS A 30 1.89 27.15 9.48
C LYS A 30 2.52 27.19 8.08
N GLY A 31 1.80 27.74 7.10
CA GLY A 31 2.23 27.82 5.70
C GLY A 31 2.01 26.55 4.85
N LEU A 32 1.57 25.44 5.44
CA LEU A 32 1.24 24.20 4.72
C LEU A 32 -0.28 24.12 4.49
N ASP A 33 -0.68 23.84 3.24
CA ASP A 33 -2.05 23.51 2.87
C ASP A 33 -2.04 22.46 1.76
N VAL A 34 -2.07 21.19 2.17
CA VAL A 34 -2.04 20.06 1.25
C VAL A 34 -3.32 19.25 1.33
N LYS A 35 -3.72 18.65 0.21
CA LYS A 35 -4.93 17.85 0.08
C LYS A 35 -4.70 16.64 -0.82
N CYS A 36 -5.32 15.53 -0.48
CA CYS A 36 -5.32 14.31 -1.29
C CYS A 36 -6.68 13.62 -1.22
N ALA A 37 -7.09 13.02 -2.33
CA ALA A 37 -8.25 12.12 -2.37
C ALA A 37 -7.88 10.78 -1.75
N SER A 38 -8.82 10.15 -1.07
CA SER A 38 -8.77 8.74 -0.69
C SER A 38 -9.63 7.91 -1.63
N GLU A 39 -9.56 6.59 -1.49
CA GLU A 39 -10.44 5.65 -2.20
C GLU A 39 -11.80 5.49 -1.52
N LEU A 40 -11.98 6.09 -0.34
CA LEU A 40 -13.27 6.10 0.33
C LEU A 40 -14.28 6.90 -0.49
N GLN A 41 -15.41 6.28 -0.75
CA GLN A 41 -16.51 6.88 -1.49
C GLN A 41 -17.78 6.91 -0.65
N ILE A 42 -18.52 8.00 -0.74
CA ILE A 42 -19.77 8.19 -0.02
C ILE A 42 -20.77 8.93 -0.91
N ASN A 43 -22.06 8.66 -0.73
CA ASN A 43 -23.08 9.51 -1.33
C ASN A 43 -23.03 10.91 -0.69
N PRO A 44 -22.91 12.00 -1.48
CA PRO A 44 -22.84 13.37 -0.96
C PRO A 44 -24.01 13.73 -0.05
N ASN A 45 -25.19 13.17 -0.30
CA ASN A 45 -26.39 13.41 0.51
C ASN A 45 -26.28 12.79 1.93
N HIS A 46 -25.42 11.79 2.10
CA HIS A 46 -25.20 11.11 3.38
C HIS A 46 -24.03 11.70 4.18
N TRP A 47 -23.22 12.57 3.58
CA TRP A 47 -22.04 13.17 4.22
C TRP A 47 -22.42 14.27 5.22
N SER A 48 -21.82 14.25 6.39
CA SER A 48 -21.85 15.32 7.40
C SER A 48 -20.46 15.95 7.50
N GLN A 49 -20.34 17.23 7.11
CA GLN A 49 -19.07 17.95 7.22
C GLN A 49 -18.67 18.19 8.68
N GLU A 50 -19.64 18.36 9.56
CA GLU A 50 -19.39 18.57 10.99
C GLU A 50 -18.80 17.31 11.65
N ARG A 51 -19.38 16.14 11.35
CA ARG A 51 -18.92 14.85 11.88
C ARG A 51 -17.73 14.27 11.11
N GLN A 52 -17.49 14.77 9.91
CA GLN A 52 -16.53 14.23 8.94
C GLN A 52 -16.78 12.73 8.68
N GLY A 53 -18.01 12.37 8.44
CA GLY A 53 -18.49 11.01 8.28
C GLY A 53 -19.96 10.99 7.87
N TYR A 54 -20.63 9.89 8.12
CA TYR A 54 -22.08 9.78 7.86
C TYR A 54 -22.92 10.70 8.73
N LYS A 55 -24.03 11.21 8.17
CA LYS A 55 -25.09 11.85 8.95
C LYS A 55 -25.69 10.86 9.95
N SER A 56 -26.14 11.35 11.11
CA SER A 56 -26.69 10.52 12.17
C SER A 56 -27.96 9.74 11.78
N ARG A 57 -28.70 10.24 10.80
CA ARG A 57 -29.94 9.61 10.32
C ARG A 57 -29.87 9.37 8.82
N VAL A 58 -29.38 8.19 8.42
CA VAL A 58 -29.37 7.71 7.04
C VAL A 58 -30.04 6.33 7.05
N ASN A 59 -31.28 6.25 6.59
CA ASN A 59 -32.10 5.02 6.64
C ASN A 59 -31.78 4.02 5.52
N LEU A 60 -30.94 4.39 4.55
CA LEU A 60 -30.63 3.59 3.35
C LEU A 60 -29.31 2.81 3.44
N VAL A 61 -28.61 2.94 4.55
CA VAL A 61 -27.30 2.29 4.76
C VAL A 61 -27.32 1.62 6.12
N ASP A 62 -26.90 0.37 6.18
CA ASP A 62 -26.82 -0.39 7.42
C ASP A 62 -25.80 0.22 8.40
N ASP A 63 -25.96 -0.09 9.68
CA ASP A 63 -25.15 0.47 10.75
C ASP A 63 -23.71 0.00 10.66
N ASP A 64 -23.45 -1.24 10.24
CA ASP A 64 -22.11 -1.81 10.14
C ASP A 64 -21.31 -1.09 9.05
N THR A 65 -21.90 -0.89 7.87
CA THR A 65 -21.28 -0.12 6.78
C THR A 65 -20.98 1.32 7.20
N ARG A 66 -21.89 1.97 7.93
CA ARG A 66 -21.65 3.34 8.44
C ARG A 66 -20.50 3.37 9.45
N ASN A 67 -20.51 2.46 10.41
CA ASN A 67 -19.50 2.38 11.45
C ASN A 67 -18.12 2.05 10.86
N LEU A 68 -18.05 1.12 9.91
CA LEU A 68 -16.82 0.78 9.21
C LEU A 68 -16.25 2.00 8.47
N PHE A 69 -17.08 2.70 7.71
CA PHE A 69 -16.66 3.90 6.99
C PHE A 69 -16.16 5.00 7.93
N ASP A 70 -16.91 5.31 8.98
CA ASP A 70 -16.56 6.34 9.96
C ASP A 70 -15.27 5.95 10.72
N SER A 71 -15.04 4.66 10.98
CA SER A 71 -13.79 4.13 11.54
C SER A 71 -12.61 4.36 10.59
N GLN A 72 -12.76 4.03 9.32
CA GLN A 72 -11.72 4.24 8.31
C GLN A 72 -11.32 5.72 8.18
N VAL A 73 -12.30 6.64 8.18
CA VAL A 73 -12.01 8.09 8.15
C VAL A 73 -11.23 8.53 9.39
N LYS A 74 -11.59 8.02 10.57
CA LYS A 74 -10.88 8.30 11.83
C LYS A 74 -9.47 7.72 11.83
N GLU A 75 -9.31 6.50 11.35
CA GLU A 75 -8.01 5.82 11.25
C GLU A 75 -7.05 6.58 10.34
N ILE A 76 -7.48 6.95 9.13
CA ILE A 76 -6.67 7.76 8.19
C ILE A 76 -6.30 9.09 8.83
N THR A 77 -7.26 9.77 9.48
CA THR A 77 -7.00 11.04 10.20
C THR A 77 -5.97 10.84 11.32
N GLY A 78 -6.07 9.75 12.08
CA GLY A 78 -5.13 9.37 13.14
C GLY A 78 -3.73 9.11 12.60
N ILE A 79 -3.61 8.35 11.51
CA ILE A 79 -2.34 8.07 10.84
C ILE A 79 -1.69 9.36 10.35
N ILE A 80 -2.45 10.23 9.65
CA ILE A 80 -1.96 11.53 9.16
C ILE A 80 -1.45 12.38 10.34
N THR A 81 -2.16 12.36 11.46
CA THR A 81 -1.79 13.15 12.65
C THR A 81 -0.50 12.62 13.29
N ARG A 82 -0.35 11.30 13.38
CA ARG A 82 0.80 10.64 13.99
C ARG A 82 2.07 10.77 13.15
N GLU A 83 1.94 10.60 11.83
CA GLU A 83 3.06 10.59 10.89
C GLU A 83 3.45 11.99 10.37
N TYR A 84 2.79 13.04 10.87
CA TYR A 84 3.09 14.41 10.45
C TYR A 84 4.47 14.87 10.92
N TYR A 85 5.21 15.52 10.02
CA TYR A 85 6.48 16.18 10.32
C TYR A 85 6.57 17.56 9.65
N ILE A 86 7.45 18.41 10.17
CA ILE A 86 7.71 19.74 9.58
C ILE A 86 8.41 19.55 8.22
N GLY A 87 7.80 20.09 7.15
CA GLY A 87 8.27 19.89 5.78
C GLY A 87 7.48 18.85 4.99
N ALA A 88 6.44 18.24 5.59
CA ALA A 88 5.50 17.38 4.88
C ALA A 88 4.93 18.08 3.65
N ASN A 89 4.69 17.35 2.58
CA ASN A 89 4.21 17.85 1.30
C ASN A 89 3.06 17.01 0.74
N SER A 90 2.57 17.36 -0.44
CA SER A 90 1.48 16.63 -1.11
C SER A 90 1.83 15.19 -1.40
N ASP A 91 3.09 14.88 -1.74
CA ASP A 91 3.52 13.50 -2.05
C ASP A 91 3.60 12.64 -0.80
N TRP A 92 4.00 13.22 0.35
CA TRP A 92 3.90 12.55 1.64
C TRP A 92 2.47 12.16 1.96
N LEU A 93 1.51 13.09 1.85
CA LEU A 93 0.10 12.83 2.15
C LEU A 93 -0.48 11.76 1.22
N ARG A 94 -0.13 11.81 -0.08
CA ARG A 94 -0.57 10.83 -1.09
C ARG A 94 -0.04 9.44 -0.75
N ARG A 95 1.25 9.30 -0.44
CA ARG A 95 1.87 8.02 -0.06
C ARG A 95 1.22 7.42 1.17
N LEU A 96 0.91 8.24 2.16
CA LEU A 96 0.33 7.80 3.43
C LEU A 96 -1.10 7.27 3.25
N ILE A 97 -1.95 8.00 2.52
CA ILE A 97 -3.31 7.57 2.20
C ILE A 97 -3.29 6.33 1.30
N PHE A 98 -2.38 6.28 0.32
CA PHE A 98 -2.22 5.11 -0.55
C PHE A 98 -1.81 3.87 0.25
N ALA A 99 -0.82 3.99 1.15
CA ALA A 99 -0.36 2.88 1.98
C ALA A 99 -1.45 2.35 2.92
N TYR A 100 -2.38 3.19 3.36
CA TYR A 100 -3.54 2.76 4.14
C TYR A 100 -4.48 1.85 3.33
N HIS A 101 -4.79 2.23 2.08
CA HIS A 101 -5.68 1.44 1.22
C HIS A 101 -5.00 0.20 0.62
N HIS A 102 -3.68 0.26 0.47
CA HIS A 102 -2.88 -0.78 -0.17
C HIS A 102 -1.71 -1.21 0.74
N PRO A 103 -1.98 -1.87 1.89
CA PRO A 103 -0.94 -2.22 2.86
C PRO A 103 0.15 -3.14 2.29
N ASN A 104 -0.18 -3.89 1.25
CA ASN A 104 0.76 -4.78 0.55
C ASN A 104 1.43 -4.12 -0.67
N ALA A 105 1.25 -2.81 -0.87
CA ALA A 105 1.82 -2.09 -1.98
C ALA A 105 2.89 -1.10 -1.51
N TYR A 106 3.87 -0.87 -2.37
CA TYR A 106 4.98 0.05 -2.14
C TYR A 106 4.88 1.24 -3.11
N CYS A 107 4.95 2.46 -2.58
CA CYS A 107 4.95 3.67 -3.40
C CYS A 107 6.38 4.10 -3.73
N MET A 108 6.80 3.90 -4.96
CA MET A 108 7.98 4.57 -5.50
C MET A 108 7.64 6.03 -5.84
N GLY A 109 8.61 6.94 -5.81
CA GLY A 109 8.45 8.40 -5.92
C GLY A 109 7.65 8.96 -7.11
N SER A 110 7.29 8.13 -8.08
CA SER A 110 6.43 8.46 -9.22
C SER A 110 4.92 8.25 -8.96
N GLY A 111 4.52 7.85 -7.76
CA GLY A 111 3.11 7.57 -7.42
C GLY A 111 2.57 6.24 -7.97
N MET A 112 3.40 5.41 -8.60
CA MET A 112 3.00 4.05 -8.97
C MET A 112 3.09 3.12 -7.77
N ALA A 113 2.00 2.42 -7.49
CA ALA A 113 1.96 1.35 -6.51
C ALA A 113 2.76 0.15 -7.00
N VAL A 114 3.80 -0.20 -6.27
CA VAL A 114 4.55 -1.43 -6.50
C VAL A 114 4.31 -2.36 -5.31
N SER A 115 4.04 -3.62 -5.56
CA SER A 115 3.93 -4.63 -4.49
C SER A 115 5.21 -4.65 -3.66
N LYS A 116 5.07 -4.83 -2.35
CA LYS A 116 6.21 -5.02 -1.43
C LYS A 116 6.86 -6.39 -1.59
N SER A 117 6.12 -7.37 -2.11
CA SER A 117 6.59 -8.74 -2.33
C SER A 117 7.77 -8.76 -3.29
N PHE A 118 8.87 -9.40 -2.87
CA PHE A 118 10.03 -9.65 -3.71
C PHE A 118 9.66 -10.42 -4.99
N VAL A 119 8.81 -11.43 -4.87
CA VAL A 119 8.36 -12.27 -6.00
C VAL A 119 7.70 -11.43 -7.07
N ILE A 120 6.70 -10.61 -6.71
CA ILE A 120 5.98 -9.76 -7.67
C ILE A 120 6.92 -8.73 -8.31
N TRP A 121 7.87 -8.21 -7.54
CA TRP A 121 8.85 -7.25 -8.05
C TRP A 121 9.81 -7.91 -9.04
N ALA A 122 10.32 -9.10 -8.73
CA ALA A 122 11.21 -9.87 -9.59
C ALA A 122 10.53 -10.31 -10.90
N GLU A 123 9.25 -10.70 -10.85
CA GLU A 123 8.46 -10.99 -12.05
C GLU A 123 8.31 -9.77 -12.98
N ARG A 124 8.01 -8.59 -12.40
CA ARG A 124 7.94 -7.33 -13.17
C ARG A 124 9.29 -6.95 -13.75
N TYR A 125 10.37 -7.18 -13.01
CA TYR A 125 11.72 -6.93 -13.50
C TYR A 125 12.04 -7.79 -14.72
N LEU A 126 11.65 -9.07 -14.70
CA LEU A 126 11.77 -9.97 -15.86
C LEU A 126 10.95 -9.51 -17.07
N GLN A 127 9.77 -8.95 -16.87
CA GLN A 127 8.91 -8.45 -17.95
C GLN A 127 9.45 -7.17 -18.59
N ASN A 128 10.12 -6.32 -17.82
CA ASN A 128 10.53 -4.99 -18.26
C ASN A 128 11.97 -4.93 -18.82
N LYS A 129 12.77 -5.97 -18.63
CA LYS A 129 14.18 -5.99 -19.04
C LYS A 129 14.45 -7.17 -19.98
N HIS A 130 15.11 -6.90 -21.09
CA HIS A 130 15.57 -7.96 -21.98
C HIS A 130 16.80 -8.65 -21.41
N PHE A 131 16.63 -9.86 -20.96
CA PHE A 131 17.69 -10.72 -20.44
C PHE A 131 18.16 -11.72 -21.51
N GLY A 132 19.43 -12.16 -21.38
CA GLY A 132 19.84 -13.38 -22.05
C GLY A 132 19.10 -14.60 -21.47
N LYS A 133 18.80 -15.60 -22.29
CA LYS A 133 18.04 -16.82 -21.89
C LYS A 133 18.55 -17.45 -20.58
N HIS A 134 19.84 -17.46 -20.36
CA HIS A 134 20.43 -18.04 -19.15
C HIS A 134 20.11 -17.24 -17.89
N GLN A 135 20.19 -15.91 -17.96
CA GLN A 135 19.88 -15.02 -16.84
C GLN A 135 18.39 -15.04 -16.52
N GLU A 136 17.54 -15.06 -17.52
CA GLU A 136 16.09 -15.21 -17.34
C GLU A 136 15.75 -16.52 -16.62
N CYS A 137 16.33 -17.64 -17.05
CA CYS A 137 16.15 -18.94 -16.41
C CYS A 137 16.59 -18.92 -14.94
N ASN A 138 17.76 -18.38 -14.63
CA ASN A 138 18.25 -18.28 -13.27
C ASN A 138 17.35 -17.43 -12.38
N THR A 139 16.83 -16.31 -12.89
CA THR A 139 15.93 -15.45 -12.13
C THR A 139 14.58 -16.12 -11.89
N ARG A 140 14.03 -16.86 -12.88
CA ARG A 140 12.80 -17.66 -12.69
C ARG A 140 13.01 -18.74 -11.62
N CYS A 141 14.11 -19.48 -11.67
CA CYS A 141 14.44 -20.47 -10.64
C CYS A 141 14.60 -19.84 -9.26
N LEU A 142 15.08 -18.61 -9.14
CA LEU A 142 15.15 -17.90 -7.86
C LEU A 142 13.73 -17.55 -7.37
N ILE A 143 12.87 -17.03 -8.24
CA ILE A 143 11.47 -16.72 -7.91
C ILE A 143 10.76 -17.96 -7.36
N ASP A 144 10.88 -19.11 -8.03
CA ASP A 144 10.27 -20.38 -7.59
C ASP A 144 10.76 -20.79 -6.19
N LYS A 145 12.05 -20.62 -5.92
CA LYS A 145 12.64 -20.94 -4.60
C LYS A 145 12.15 -20.01 -3.50
N VAL A 146 12.04 -18.70 -3.79
CA VAL A 146 11.52 -17.73 -2.83
C VAL A 146 10.04 -17.99 -2.55
N THR A 147 9.25 -18.26 -3.59
CA THR A 147 7.82 -18.60 -3.42
C THR A 147 7.64 -19.82 -2.53
N ARG A 148 8.43 -20.88 -2.76
CA ARG A 148 8.37 -22.08 -1.92
C ARG A 148 8.79 -21.80 -0.49
N PHE A 149 9.84 -21.00 -0.28
CA PHE A 149 10.26 -20.57 1.05
C PHE A 149 9.15 -19.82 1.80
N GLU A 150 8.50 -18.84 1.14
CA GLU A 150 7.38 -18.09 1.71
C GLU A 150 6.22 -19.01 2.10
N ASP A 151 5.91 -20.00 1.27
CA ASP A 151 4.84 -20.96 1.53
C ASP A 151 5.13 -21.90 2.71
N GLU A 152 6.37 -22.40 2.82
CA GLU A 152 6.76 -23.32 3.87
C GLU A 152 6.95 -22.64 5.23
N HIS A 153 7.59 -21.47 5.25
CA HIS A 153 7.90 -20.73 6.48
C HIS A 153 6.77 -19.76 6.89
N LYS A 154 5.75 -19.55 6.03
CA LYS A 154 4.70 -18.55 6.25
C LYS A 154 5.26 -17.14 6.51
N HIS A 155 6.41 -16.86 5.92
CA HIS A 155 7.15 -15.61 6.09
C HIS A 155 7.35 -14.92 4.74
N PRO A 156 6.63 -13.81 4.45
CA PRO A 156 6.72 -13.11 3.18
C PRO A 156 8.05 -12.33 3.07
N MET A 157 8.76 -12.52 1.97
CA MET A 157 9.96 -11.78 1.63
C MET A 157 9.59 -10.42 1.02
N ASN A 158 9.47 -9.40 1.86
CA ASN A 158 9.13 -8.05 1.43
C ASN A 158 10.39 -7.20 1.27
N ILE A 159 10.50 -6.47 0.15
CA ILE A 159 11.69 -5.66 -0.21
C ILE A 159 12.02 -4.60 0.84
N ASP A 160 10.99 -4.01 1.45
CA ASP A 160 11.14 -2.89 2.41
C ASP A 160 11.44 -3.33 3.84
N SER A 161 11.18 -4.59 4.19
CA SER A 161 11.36 -5.13 5.53
C SER A 161 12.35 -6.29 5.63
N MET A 162 12.91 -6.73 4.49
CA MET A 162 13.87 -7.83 4.43
C MET A 162 15.15 -7.50 5.21
N THR A 163 15.46 -8.33 6.18
CA THR A 163 16.64 -8.20 7.04
C THR A 163 17.78 -9.15 6.63
N ALA A 164 18.98 -8.94 7.18
CA ALA A 164 20.09 -9.87 7.00
C ALA A 164 19.80 -11.26 7.59
N ASP A 165 18.96 -11.33 8.63
CA ASP A 165 18.56 -12.59 9.24
C ASP A 165 17.58 -13.36 8.36
N ASP A 166 16.66 -12.69 7.69
CA ASP A 166 15.77 -13.33 6.68
C ASP A 166 16.58 -13.95 5.55
N LEU A 167 17.63 -13.26 5.09
CA LEU A 167 18.51 -13.78 4.06
C LEU A 167 19.35 -14.98 4.55
N ARG A 168 19.73 -15.03 5.81
CA ARG A 168 20.41 -16.20 6.40
C ARG A 168 19.48 -17.39 6.47
N VAL A 169 18.27 -17.21 6.98
CA VAL A 169 17.27 -18.28 7.05
C VAL A 169 16.94 -18.81 5.66
N PHE A 170 16.85 -17.93 4.66
CA PHE A 170 16.67 -18.36 3.26
C PHE A 170 17.89 -19.12 2.71
N ALA A 171 19.11 -18.71 3.05
CA ALA A 171 20.32 -19.43 2.65
C ALA A 171 20.38 -20.83 3.28
N ASP A 172 20.02 -20.97 4.54
CA ASP A 172 19.93 -22.26 5.24
C ASP A 172 18.86 -23.17 4.62
N PHE A 173 17.70 -22.61 4.26
CA PHE A 173 16.67 -23.31 3.50
C PHE A 173 17.19 -23.83 2.15
N LEU A 174 17.91 -22.98 1.39
CA LEU A 174 18.50 -23.40 0.11
C LEU A 174 19.53 -24.52 0.27
N SER A 175 20.28 -24.51 1.37
CA SER A 175 21.27 -25.55 1.68
C SER A 175 20.62 -26.87 2.06
N SER A 176 19.55 -26.82 2.87
CA SER A 176 18.91 -28.04 3.41
C SER A 176 17.96 -28.69 2.41
N ASP A 177 17.10 -27.92 1.75
CA ASP A 177 16.01 -28.44 0.94
C ASP A 177 16.38 -28.75 -0.52
N TYR A 178 17.40 -28.04 -1.04
CA TYR A 178 17.81 -28.21 -2.43
C TYR A 178 19.18 -28.88 -2.60
N ASP A 179 19.89 -29.15 -1.51
CA ASP A 179 21.27 -29.72 -1.54
C ASP A 179 22.18 -29.02 -2.57
N ILE A 180 22.08 -27.69 -2.63
CA ILE A 180 22.83 -26.89 -3.60
C ILE A 180 24.14 -26.39 -3.01
N SER A 181 25.18 -26.33 -3.88
CA SER A 181 26.48 -25.88 -3.47
C SER A 181 26.48 -24.42 -2.96
N MET A 182 27.42 -24.09 -2.08
CA MET A 182 27.60 -22.74 -1.56
C MET A 182 27.76 -21.70 -2.69
N ASN A 183 28.42 -22.04 -3.79
CA ASN A 183 28.55 -21.13 -4.94
C ASN A 183 27.19 -20.79 -5.58
N THR A 184 26.28 -21.75 -5.64
CA THR A 184 24.92 -21.54 -6.14
C THR A 184 24.12 -20.67 -5.19
N ILE A 185 24.29 -20.86 -3.87
CA ILE A 185 23.65 -20.00 -2.85
C ILE A 185 24.13 -18.55 -3.01
N VAL A 186 25.43 -18.33 -3.11
CA VAL A 186 26.02 -17.00 -3.33
C VAL A 186 25.47 -16.35 -4.62
N THR A 187 25.33 -17.14 -5.69
CA THR A 187 24.75 -16.66 -6.95
C THR A 187 23.30 -16.21 -6.78
N ASN A 188 22.45 -16.99 -6.08
CA ASN A 188 21.07 -16.62 -5.78
C ASN A 188 21.00 -15.35 -4.93
N MET A 189 21.84 -15.23 -3.89
CA MET A 189 21.92 -14.03 -3.04
C MET A 189 22.37 -12.79 -3.82
N THR A 190 23.30 -12.97 -4.77
CA THR A 190 23.77 -11.88 -5.65
C THR A 190 22.65 -11.41 -6.58
N LEU A 191 21.84 -12.33 -7.13
CA LEU A 191 20.67 -11.99 -7.97
C LEU A 191 19.60 -11.22 -7.19
N MET A 192 19.45 -11.43 -5.88
CA MET A 192 18.51 -10.68 -5.04
C MET A 192 18.94 -9.23 -4.79
N ARG A 193 20.22 -8.89 -5.02
CA ARG A 193 20.77 -7.53 -4.84
C ARG A 193 20.68 -6.66 -6.09
N THR A 194 20.42 -7.24 -7.27
CA THR A 194 20.36 -6.52 -8.55
C THR A 194 18.98 -6.01 -8.86
#